data_98707f6d5756cb754d1a44223cb53211
#
_entry.id   98707f6d5756cb754d1a44223cb53211
#
_cell.length_a   1.000
_cell.length_b   1.000
_cell.length_c   1.000
_cell.angle_alpha   90.00
_cell.angle_beta   90.00
_cell.angle_gamma   90.00
#
_symmetry.space_group_name_H-M   'P 1'
#
loop_
_entity.id
_entity.type
_entity.pdbx_description
1 polymer ?
#
loop_
_entity_poly.entity_id
_entity_poly.type
_entity_poly.pdbx_seq_one_letter_code
_entity_poly.pdbx_strand_id
1 'polypeptide(L)'
;IPENKGGVGGTLMDAVLAIQAVAEFCPRSADVIQAGNFGAIRTFAEYASEDQLKQFLPELLAGKGIISVGMSEPDAGSSVTDLQTSATPDGDDFLINGNKVFGTNSVEANLFLIYLRFGPGIEGIGSAIIEKGTEGFDIGPSYQYMNGESWSPLYFNNCRIPKTNILLGPGGFKKQISGFNVERLGNAARAVAVGKKAFLEACEHAKTRK
;
A
#
# COMPACT_ATOMS: atom_id res chain seq x y z
N ILE A 1 6.90 -12.70 0.55
CA ILE A 1 8.24 -12.20 0.93
C ILE A 1 9.20 -13.37 0.95
N PRO A 2 10.43 -13.26 0.34
CA PRO A 2 11.43 -14.32 0.29
C PRO A 2 11.93 -14.75 1.68
N GLU A 3 12.37 -16.01 1.80
CA GLU A 3 12.89 -16.56 3.07
C GLU A 3 14.13 -15.81 3.57
N ASN A 4 15.02 -15.41 2.68
CA ASN A 4 16.23 -14.64 3.04
C ASN A 4 15.92 -13.22 3.57
N LYS A 5 14.67 -12.79 3.51
CA LYS A 5 14.17 -11.54 4.12
C LYS A 5 13.21 -11.81 5.29
N GLY A 6 13.16 -13.03 5.81
CA GLY A 6 12.34 -13.43 6.94
C GLY A 6 10.89 -13.80 6.58
N GLY A 7 10.54 -13.84 5.31
CA GLY A 7 9.24 -14.34 4.85
C GLY A 7 9.21 -15.86 4.75
N VAL A 8 8.07 -16.42 4.39
CA VAL A 8 7.89 -17.89 4.21
C VAL A 8 8.19 -18.36 2.79
N GLY A 9 8.63 -17.50 1.90
CA GLY A 9 8.81 -17.84 0.50
C GLY A 9 7.48 -17.98 -0.24
N GLY A 10 7.42 -18.96 -1.15
CA GLY A 10 6.26 -19.22 -1.98
C GLY A 10 6.22 -18.39 -3.27
N THR A 11 5.28 -18.73 -4.14
CA THR A 11 5.08 -18.10 -5.45
C THR A 11 3.93 -17.08 -5.40
N LEU A 12 3.82 -16.27 -6.45
CA LEU A 12 2.64 -15.40 -6.63
C LEU A 12 1.35 -16.23 -6.75
N MET A 13 1.42 -17.43 -7.31
CA MET A 13 0.27 -18.31 -7.44
C MET A 13 -0.22 -18.81 -6.08
N ASP A 14 0.69 -19.13 -5.16
CA ASP A 14 0.31 -19.53 -3.79
C ASP A 14 -0.47 -18.44 -3.08
N ALA A 15 -0.03 -17.18 -3.22
CA ALA A 15 -0.75 -16.04 -2.65
C ALA A 15 -2.12 -15.83 -3.33
N VAL A 16 -2.20 -15.95 -4.65
CA VAL A 16 -3.47 -15.86 -5.41
C VAL A 16 -4.45 -16.93 -4.95
N LEU A 17 -4.01 -18.18 -4.82
CA LEU A 17 -4.86 -19.29 -4.35
C LEU A 17 -5.34 -19.08 -2.92
N ALA A 18 -4.46 -18.61 -2.03
CA ALA A 18 -4.85 -18.29 -0.66
C ALA A 18 -5.89 -17.16 -0.60
N ILE A 19 -5.70 -16.09 -1.39
CA ILE A 19 -6.66 -14.99 -1.51
C ILE A 19 -8.01 -15.51 -2.02
N GLN A 20 -8.04 -16.33 -3.08
CA GLN A 20 -9.28 -16.88 -3.63
C GLN A 20 -10.01 -17.77 -2.63
N ALA A 21 -9.30 -18.68 -1.97
CA ALA A 21 -9.88 -19.61 -1.01
C ALA A 21 -10.57 -18.88 0.16
N VAL A 22 -9.97 -17.81 0.66
CA VAL A 22 -10.55 -17.02 1.76
C VAL A 22 -11.65 -16.09 1.26
N ALA A 23 -11.51 -15.51 0.06
CA ALA A 23 -12.48 -14.55 -0.49
C ALA A 23 -13.85 -15.17 -0.80
N GLU A 24 -13.93 -16.48 -1.04
CA GLU A 24 -15.21 -17.20 -1.19
C GLU A 24 -16.06 -17.13 0.09
N PHE A 25 -15.45 -16.95 1.26
CA PHE A 25 -16.14 -16.90 2.55
C PHE A 25 -16.16 -15.49 3.14
N CYS A 26 -15.03 -14.78 3.08
CA CYS A 26 -14.86 -13.45 3.64
C CYS A 26 -13.90 -12.60 2.80
N PRO A 27 -14.44 -11.78 1.87
CA PRO A 27 -13.61 -10.90 1.04
C PRO A 27 -12.73 -9.95 1.85
N ARG A 28 -13.20 -9.53 3.03
CA ARG A 28 -12.45 -8.67 3.96
C ARG A 28 -11.20 -9.35 4.53
N SER A 29 -11.33 -10.61 4.93
CA SER A 29 -10.17 -11.39 5.41
C SER A 29 -9.18 -11.68 4.29
N ALA A 30 -9.67 -11.86 3.06
CA ALA A 30 -8.83 -12.03 1.89
C ALA A 30 -8.01 -10.77 1.56
N ASP A 31 -8.55 -9.58 1.86
CA ASP A 31 -7.81 -8.32 1.71
C ASP A 31 -6.60 -8.25 2.65
N VAL A 32 -6.73 -8.74 3.87
CA VAL A 32 -5.59 -8.83 4.81
C VAL A 32 -4.47 -9.71 4.23
N ILE A 33 -4.83 -10.85 3.62
CA ILE A 33 -3.85 -11.72 2.95
C ILE A 33 -3.20 -10.98 1.77
N GLN A 34 -4.00 -10.27 0.98
CA GLN A 34 -3.48 -9.47 -0.14
C GLN A 34 -2.52 -8.39 0.36
N ALA A 35 -2.91 -7.58 1.34
CA ALA A 35 -2.09 -6.50 1.89
C ALA A 35 -0.77 -7.01 2.51
N GLY A 36 -0.79 -8.18 3.14
CA GLY A 36 0.39 -8.82 3.73
C GLY A 36 1.36 -9.47 2.73
N ASN A 37 0.95 -9.65 1.46
CA ASN A 37 1.78 -10.32 0.44
C ASN A 37 2.04 -9.45 -0.79
N PHE A 38 1.17 -8.50 -1.10
CA PHE A 38 1.24 -7.61 -2.24
C PHE A 38 1.31 -6.15 -1.76
N GLY A 39 1.15 -5.18 -2.66
CA GLY A 39 1.09 -3.78 -2.29
C GLY A 39 2.35 -3.23 -1.63
N ALA A 40 2.15 -2.44 -0.58
CA ALA A 40 3.21 -1.67 0.07
C ALA A 40 4.32 -2.54 0.66
N ILE A 41 3.98 -3.60 1.37
CA ILE A 41 4.97 -4.47 2.04
C ILE A 41 5.90 -5.15 1.02
N ARG A 42 5.37 -5.54 -0.15
CA ARG A 42 6.18 -6.14 -1.20
C ARG A 42 7.14 -5.12 -1.82
N THR A 43 6.64 -3.93 -2.18
CA THR A 43 7.46 -2.85 -2.71
C THR A 43 8.55 -2.44 -1.70
N PHE A 44 8.18 -2.33 -0.43
CA PHE A 44 9.13 -2.09 0.64
C PHE A 44 10.20 -3.19 0.73
N ALA A 45 9.79 -4.44 0.82
CA ALA A 45 10.73 -5.56 0.92
C ALA A 45 11.65 -5.70 -0.31
N GLU A 46 11.21 -5.27 -1.50
CA GLU A 46 11.99 -5.36 -2.73
C GLU A 46 13.06 -4.27 -2.82
N TYR A 47 12.73 -3.03 -2.42
CA TYR A 47 13.57 -1.85 -2.69
C TYR A 47 14.20 -1.22 -1.44
N ALA A 48 13.81 -1.62 -0.23
CA ALA A 48 14.36 -1.08 1.00
C ALA A 48 15.84 -1.45 1.19
N SER A 49 16.58 -0.54 1.79
CA SER A 49 17.95 -0.80 2.24
C SER A 49 17.97 -1.89 3.32
N GLU A 50 19.16 -2.47 3.55
CA GLU A 50 19.29 -3.47 4.62
C GLU A 50 18.92 -2.91 6.00
N ASP A 51 19.25 -1.65 6.27
CA ASP A 51 18.92 -1.00 7.54
C ASP A 51 17.41 -0.77 7.68
N GLN A 52 16.74 -0.30 6.62
CA GLN A 52 15.28 -0.18 6.60
C GLN A 52 14.60 -1.56 6.77
N LEU A 53 15.12 -2.61 6.12
CA LEU A 53 14.60 -3.96 6.27
C LEU A 53 14.74 -4.47 7.71
N LYS A 54 15.90 -4.27 8.33
CA LYS A 54 16.15 -4.66 9.74
C LYS A 54 15.23 -3.91 10.71
N GLN A 55 14.99 -2.64 10.45
CA GLN A 55 14.21 -1.78 11.33
C GLN A 55 12.71 -2.10 11.25
N PHE A 56 12.14 -2.24 10.07
CA PHE A 56 10.69 -2.23 9.89
C PHE A 56 10.08 -3.58 9.50
N LEU A 57 10.81 -4.41 8.73
CA LEU A 57 10.22 -5.62 8.15
C LEU A 57 9.81 -6.67 9.19
N PRO A 58 10.52 -6.91 10.31
CA PRO A 58 10.15 -7.92 11.28
C PRO A 58 8.77 -7.71 11.90
N GLU A 59 8.40 -6.48 12.25
CA GLU A 59 7.09 -6.17 12.81
C GLU A 59 5.96 -6.33 11.78
N LEU A 60 6.23 -5.96 10.52
CA LEU A 60 5.29 -6.15 9.42
C LEU A 60 5.03 -7.64 9.16
N LEU A 61 6.08 -8.47 9.15
CA LEU A 61 5.95 -9.92 8.95
C LEU A 61 5.28 -10.62 10.13
N ALA A 62 5.47 -10.12 11.34
CA ALA A 62 4.81 -10.63 12.54
C ALA A 62 3.32 -10.22 12.65
N GLY A 63 2.81 -9.40 11.74
CA GLY A 63 1.45 -8.86 11.80
C GLY A 63 1.22 -7.85 12.93
N LYS A 64 2.29 -7.33 13.52
CA LYS A 64 2.24 -6.30 14.58
C LYS A 64 2.25 -4.88 14.03
N GLY A 65 2.73 -4.72 12.78
CA GLY A 65 2.76 -3.48 12.05
C GLY A 65 1.94 -3.56 10.77
N ILE A 66 1.41 -2.41 10.34
CA ILE A 66 0.71 -2.23 9.07
C ILE A 66 1.43 -1.14 8.29
N ILE A 67 1.71 -1.41 7.02
CA ILE A 67 2.21 -0.41 6.08
C ILE A 67 1.10 0.01 5.11
N SER A 68 0.77 1.31 5.08
CA SER A 68 -0.22 1.89 4.16
C SER A 68 0.47 2.59 2.98
N VAL A 69 -0.22 2.71 1.85
CA VAL A 69 0.24 3.47 0.68
C VAL A 69 -0.45 4.83 0.64
N GLY A 70 0.34 5.90 0.53
CA GLY A 70 -0.14 7.23 0.18
C GLY A 70 0.32 7.63 -1.23
N MET A 71 -0.56 7.41 -2.23
CA MET A 71 -0.25 7.73 -3.62
C MET A 71 -1.18 8.81 -4.17
N SER A 72 -2.49 8.58 -4.10
CA SER A 72 -3.51 9.48 -4.66
C SER A 72 -3.57 10.81 -3.91
N GLU A 73 -3.82 11.88 -4.66
CA GLU A 73 -4.06 13.23 -4.15
C GLU A 73 -5.42 13.71 -4.64
N PRO A 74 -6.00 14.77 -4.05
CA PRO A 74 -7.29 15.30 -4.50
C PRO A 74 -7.34 15.56 -6.00
N ASP A 75 -6.25 16.08 -6.59
CA ASP A 75 -6.16 16.45 -8.00
C ASP A 75 -5.34 15.44 -8.84
N ALA A 76 -4.84 14.36 -8.25
CA ALA A 76 -4.02 13.34 -8.92
C ALA A 76 -4.46 11.92 -8.52
N GLY A 77 -5.52 11.43 -9.16
CA GLY A 77 -6.03 10.08 -9.02
C GLY A 77 -5.51 9.16 -10.13
N SER A 78 -6.25 9.01 -11.22
CA SER A 78 -5.82 8.19 -12.38
C SER A 78 -4.55 8.74 -13.03
N SER A 79 -4.38 10.05 -13.07
CA SER A 79 -3.15 10.72 -13.51
C SER A 79 -2.15 10.83 -12.35
N VAL A 80 -1.69 9.69 -11.85
CA VAL A 80 -0.78 9.62 -10.70
C VAL A 80 0.54 10.36 -10.93
N THR A 81 0.93 10.56 -12.18
CA THR A 81 2.12 11.33 -12.54
C THR A 81 2.00 12.83 -12.26
N ASP A 82 0.78 13.30 -11.99
CA ASP A 82 0.51 14.71 -11.67
C ASP A 82 0.55 15.01 -10.18
N LEU A 83 0.91 14.01 -9.35
CA LEU A 83 1.05 14.21 -7.90
C LEU A 83 1.96 15.41 -7.58
N GLN A 84 1.59 16.16 -6.53
CA GLN A 84 2.27 17.41 -6.14
C GLN A 84 2.91 17.33 -4.74
N THR A 85 2.60 16.33 -3.92
CA THR A 85 3.26 16.17 -2.62
C THR A 85 4.76 16.12 -2.81
N SER A 86 5.45 17.14 -2.34
CA SER A 86 6.86 17.39 -2.64
C SER A 86 7.79 16.87 -1.55
N ALA A 87 9.02 16.57 -1.95
CA ALA A 87 10.16 16.31 -1.08
C ALA A 87 11.28 17.28 -1.44
N THR A 88 11.48 18.28 -0.59
CA THR A 88 12.51 19.32 -0.80
C THR A 88 13.72 19.02 0.07
N PRO A 89 14.95 18.97 -0.47
CA PRO A 89 16.16 18.78 0.33
C PRO A 89 16.35 19.87 1.39
N ASP A 90 16.74 19.49 2.60
CA ASP A 90 17.08 20.38 3.70
C ASP A 90 18.25 19.81 4.52
N GLY A 91 19.47 20.09 4.10
CA GLY A 91 20.68 19.50 4.66
C GLY A 91 20.74 17.98 4.39
N ASP A 92 20.81 17.20 5.47
CA ASP A 92 20.78 15.73 5.40
C ASP A 92 19.37 15.12 5.47
N ASP A 93 18.37 15.98 5.44
CA ASP A 93 16.95 15.62 5.52
C ASP A 93 16.20 15.99 4.24
N PHE A 94 14.91 15.67 4.23
CA PHE A 94 13.91 16.19 3.30
C PHE A 94 12.74 16.77 4.08
N LEU A 95 12.20 17.88 3.60
CA LEU A 95 10.91 18.45 4.04
C LEU A 95 9.82 18.02 3.07
N ILE A 96 8.81 17.33 3.61
CA ILE A 96 7.67 16.86 2.86
C ILE A 96 6.51 17.82 3.05
N ASN A 97 5.89 18.25 1.94
CA ASN A 97 4.73 19.13 1.93
C ASN A 97 3.68 18.63 0.92
N GLY A 98 2.41 18.60 1.35
CA GLY A 98 1.30 18.18 0.52
C GLY A 98 0.28 17.33 1.27
N ASN A 99 -0.54 16.59 0.52
CA ASN A 99 -1.55 15.71 1.11
C ASN A 99 -1.80 14.48 0.24
N LYS A 100 -2.32 13.43 0.88
CA LYS A 100 -2.76 12.21 0.20
C LYS A 100 -4.17 11.85 0.63
N VAL A 101 -4.89 11.14 -0.25
CA VAL A 101 -6.25 10.65 0.01
C VAL A 101 -6.36 9.17 -0.31
N PHE A 102 -7.40 8.53 0.22
CA PHE A 102 -7.73 7.12 -0.04
C PHE A 102 -6.64 6.11 0.36
N GLY A 103 -5.80 6.47 1.33
CA GLY A 103 -4.84 5.52 1.91
C GLY A 103 -5.57 4.45 2.73
N THR A 104 -5.76 3.27 2.16
CA THR A 104 -6.42 2.15 2.84
C THR A 104 -5.65 1.75 4.09
N ASN A 105 -6.38 1.51 5.20
CA ASN A 105 -5.86 1.17 6.52
C ASN A 105 -4.91 2.22 7.12
N SER A 106 -4.97 3.48 6.66
CA SER A 106 -4.09 4.55 7.16
C SER A 106 -4.31 4.90 8.63
N VAL A 107 -5.50 4.64 9.18
CA VAL A 107 -5.81 4.86 10.60
C VAL A 107 -5.01 3.92 11.49
N GLU A 108 -4.97 2.65 11.10
CA GLU A 108 -4.33 1.56 11.85
C GLU A 108 -2.84 1.44 11.53
N ALA A 109 -2.40 2.00 10.38
CA ALA A 109 -1.02 1.91 9.95
C ALA A 109 -0.07 2.65 10.89
N ASN A 110 1.08 2.08 11.10
CA ASN A 110 2.22 2.67 11.79
C ASN A 110 3.36 3.05 10.84
N LEU A 111 3.31 2.57 9.61
CA LEU A 111 4.29 2.87 8.56
C LEU A 111 3.58 3.25 7.26
N PHE A 112 4.15 4.20 6.53
CA PHE A 112 3.55 4.75 5.32
C PHE A 112 4.56 4.78 4.19
N LEU A 113 4.22 4.15 3.07
CA LEU A 113 4.92 4.27 1.80
C LEU A 113 4.30 5.44 1.02
N ILE A 114 4.96 6.58 1.00
CA ILE A 114 4.44 7.83 0.40
C ILE A 114 5.13 8.12 -0.93
N TYR A 115 4.33 8.29 -1.98
CA TYR A 115 4.80 8.75 -3.28
C TYR A 115 5.03 10.24 -3.25
N LEU A 116 6.20 10.67 -3.70
CA LEU A 116 6.70 12.04 -3.56
C LEU A 116 7.27 12.57 -4.87
N ARG A 117 7.20 13.89 -5.02
CA ARG A 117 7.83 14.63 -6.10
C ARG A 117 9.10 15.30 -5.59
N PHE A 118 10.24 14.88 -6.11
CA PHE A 118 11.58 15.44 -5.87
C PHE A 118 11.99 16.47 -6.92
N GLY A 119 11.30 16.50 -8.06
CA GLY A 119 11.62 17.38 -9.18
C GLY A 119 10.58 17.32 -10.31
N PRO A 120 10.80 17.99 -11.42
CA PRO A 120 9.84 18.07 -12.53
C PRO A 120 9.70 16.73 -13.26
N GLY A 121 8.54 16.55 -13.90
CA GLY A 121 8.23 15.41 -14.76
C GLY A 121 8.14 14.09 -14.01
N ILE A 122 8.00 13.01 -14.76
CA ILE A 122 7.89 11.65 -14.23
C ILE A 122 9.19 11.18 -13.57
N GLU A 123 10.32 11.64 -14.08
CA GLU A 123 11.65 11.34 -13.52
C GLU A 123 11.88 11.98 -12.15
N GLY A 124 11.08 13.00 -11.81
CA GLY A 124 11.09 13.59 -10.47
C GLY A 124 10.32 12.80 -9.42
N ILE A 125 9.65 11.71 -9.79
CA ILE A 125 8.81 10.94 -8.85
C ILE A 125 9.61 9.79 -8.22
N GLY A 126 9.44 9.67 -6.90
CA GLY A 126 9.98 8.60 -6.07
C GLY A 126 9.09 8.34 -4.86
N SER A 127 9.68 7.84 -3.77
CA SER A 127 8.94 7.55 -2.54
C SER A 127 9.82 7.53 -1.30
N ALA A 128 9.17 7.69 -0.15
CA ALA A 128 9.78 7.56 1.15
C ALA A 128 8.92 6.69 2.08
N ILE A 129 9.56 6.21 3.14
CA ILE A 129 8.91 5.57 4.28
C ILE A 129 8.79 6.59 5.39
N ILE A 130 7.56 6.78 5.90
CA ILE A 130 7.27 7.72 6.98
C ILE A 130 6.58 6.97 8.12
N GLU A 131 7.06 7.15 9.34
CA GLU A 131 6.49 6.54 10.53
C GLU A 131 5.31 7.39 11.06
N LYS A 132 4.32 6.73 11.65
CA LYS A 132 3.25 7.42 12.39
C LYS A 132 3.85 8.22 13.53
N GLY A 133 3.42 9.48 13.68
CA GLY A 133 3.91 10.38 14.72
C GLY A 133 5.17 11.16 14.34
N THR A 134 5.65 11.04 13.08
CA THR A 134 6.69 11.94 12.56
C THR A 134 6.19 13.39 12.63
N GLU A 135 7.00 14.30 13.12
CA GLU A 135 6.65 15.72 13.22
C GLU A 135 6.27 16.30 11.86
N GLY A 136 5.14 17.02 11.79
CA GLY A 136 4.60 17.56 10.56
C GLY A 136 3.85 16.54 9.69
N PHE A 137 3.63 15.32 10.19
CA PHE A 137 2.76 14.32 9.56
C PHE A 137 1.50 14.09 10.38
N ASP A 138 0.34 14.43 9.82
CA ASP A 138 -0.97 14.27 10.45
C ASP A 138 -1.88 13.35 9.66
N ILE A 139 -2.63 12.53 10.39
CA ILE A 139 -3.68 11.64 9.87
C ILE A 139 -5.02 12.30 10.18
N GLY A 140 -5.80 12.60 9.14
CA GLY A 140 -7.09 13.25 9.27
C GLY A 140 -8.21 12.30 9.76
N PRO A 141 -9.48 12.76 9.70
CA PRO A 141 -10.62 11.97 10.12
C PRO A 141 -10.71 10.64 9.37
N SER A 142 -11.17 9.61 10.08
CA SER A 142 -11.42 8.29 9.48
C SER A 142 -12.72 8.29 8.67
N TYR A 143 -12.64 7.71 7.48
CA TYR A 143 -13.78 7.42 6.61
C TYR A 143 -13.82 5.92 6.33
N GLN A 144 -14.96 5.44 5.85
CA GLN A 144 -15.13 4.04 5.47
C GLN A 144 -15.60 3.94 4.03
N TYR A 145 -15.04 2.96 3.32
CA TYR A 145 -15.59 2.50 2.06
C TYR A 145 -16.85 1.66 2.30
N MET A 146 -17.61 1.43 1.24
CA MET A 146 -18.84 0.60 1.28
C MET A 146 -18.59 -0.83 1.79
N ASN A 147 -17.39 -1.36 1.61
CA ASN A 147 -16.97 -2.68 2.11
C ASN A 147 -16.50 -2.68 3.57
N GLY A 148 -16.55 -1.52 4.26
CA GLY A 148 -16.14 -1.36 5.65
C GLY A 148 -14.64 -1.16 5.89
N GLU A 149 -13.82 -1.06 4.82
CA GLU A 149 -12.41 -0.67 4.97
C GLU A 149 -12.31 0.80 5.36
N SER A 150 -11.38 1.11 6.28
CA SER A 150 -11.10 2.49 6.69
C SER A 150 -10.04 3.15 5.82
N TRP A 151 -10.13 4.46 5.70
CA TRP A 151 -9.09 5.30 5.15
C TRP A 151 -9.13 6.69 5.79
N SER A 152 -8.03 7.41 5.76
CA SER A 152 -7.94 8.81 6.18
C SER A 152 -7.11 9.62 5.20
N PRO A 153 -7.40 10.92 5.03
CA PRO A 153 -6.48 11.81 4.36
C PRO A 153 -5.20 11.96 5.21
N LEU A 154 -4.08 12.08 4.52
CA LEU A 154 -2.76 12.26 5.12
C LEU A 154 -2.26 13.66 4.77
N TYR A 155 -1.79 14.40 5.75
CA TYR A 155 -1.32 15.77 5.59
C TYR A 155 0.16 15.88 5.99
N PHE A 156 0.93 16.57 5.17
CA PHE A 156 2.35 16.82 5.38
C PHE A 156 2.58 18.33 5.38
N ASN A 157 3.04 18.84 6.51
CA ASN A 157 3.37 20.25 6.69
C ASN A 157 4.79 20.36 7.25
N ASN A 158 5.75 20.62 6.37
CA ASN A 158 7.16 20.58 6.69
C ASN A 158 7.57 19.31 7.45
N CYS A 159 6.93 18.17 7.07
CA CYS A 159 7.25 16.89 7.68
C CYS A 159 8.70 16.54 7.37
N ARG A 160 9.52 16.52 8.41
CA ARG A 160 10.98 16.28 8.29
C ARG A 160 11.29 14.80 8.36
N ILE A 161 11.95 14.30 7.33
CA ILE A 161 12.42 12.91 7.29
C ILE A 161 13.90 12.86 6.92
N PRO A 162 14.71 11.96 7.50
CA PRO A 162 16.08 11.77 7.11
C PRO A 162 16.19 11.16 5.70
N LYS A 163 17.29 11.42 4.99
CA LYS A 163 17.58 10.82 3.67
C LYS A 163 17.50 9.31 3.68
N THR A 164 17.80 8.68 4.80
CA THR A 164 17.72 7.23 5.00
C THR A 164 16.31 6.68 4.90
N ASN A 165 15.28 7.51 4.99
CA ASN A 165 13.88 7.12 4.82
C ASN A 165 13.43 7.15 3.36
N ILE A 166 14.23 7.65 2.43
CA ILE A 166 13.93 7.55 1.00
C ILE A 166 14.01 6.08 0.58
N LEU A 167 12.91 5.55 0.06
CA LEU A 167 12.85 4.19 -0.46
C LEU A 167 13.34 4.15 -1.91
N LEU A 168 12.77 5.02 -2.75
CA LEU A 168 13.17 5.19 -4.14
C LEU A 168 13.30 6.70 -4.41
N GLY A 169 14.50 7.14 -4.77
CA GLY A 169 14.75 8.51 -5.17
C GLY A 169 14.12 8.87 -6.54
N PRO A 170 14.46 10.04 -7.08
CA PRO A 170 14.08 10.45 -8.45
C PRO A 170 14.37 9.33 -9.46
N GLY A 171 13.47 9.14 -10.43
CA GLY A 171 13.52 8.03 -11.40
C GLY A 171 12.96 6.70 -10.87
N GLY A 172 12.56 6.63 -9.61
CA GLY A 172 12.03 5.41 -8.99
C GLY A 172 10.61 5.03 -9.39
N PHE A 173 9.86 5.92 -10.05
CA PHE A 173 8.46 5.72 -10.38
C PHE A 173 8.16 4.42 -11.13
N LYS A 174 8.95 4.11 -12.17
CA LYS A 174 8.77 2.89 -12.96
C LYS A 174 8.89 1.62 -12.11
N LYS A 175 9.84 1.58 -11.19
CA LYS A 175 10.03 0.46 -10.24
C LYS A 175 8.83 0.33 -9.33
N GLN A 176 8.35 1.43 -8.76
CA GLN A 176 7.18 1.44 -7.89
C GLN A 176 5.91 0.96 -8.59
N ILE A 177 5.63 1.47 -9.78
CA ILE A 177 4.45 1.09 -10.56
C ILE A 177 4.49 -0.39 -10.97
N SER A 178 5.66 -0.99 -11.15
CA SER A 178 5.76 -2.43 -11.43
C SER A 178 5.16 -3.28 -10.31
N GLY A 179 5.26 -2.85 -9.05
CA GLY A 179 4.62 -3.50 -7.90
C GLY A 179 3.10 -3.56 -7.99
N PHE A 180 2.46 -2.57 -8.63
CA PHE A 180 1.01 -2.55 -8.83
C PHE A 180 0.48 -3.65 -9.75
N ASN A 181 1.31 -4.24 -10.62
CA ASN A 181 0.87 -5.36 -11.43
C ASN A 181 0.53 -6.57 -10.55
N VAL A 182 1.29 -6.77 -9.48
CA VAL A 182 1.04 -7.83 -8.50
C VAL A 182 -0.19 -7.52 -7.65
N GLU A 183 -0.36 -6.25 -7.25
CA GLU A 183 -1.55 -5.79 -6.53
C GLU A 183 -2.82 -6.02 -7.34
N ARG A 184 -2.80 -5.74 -8.64
CA ARG A 184 -3.92 -6.02 -9.56
C ARG A 184 -4.27 -7.51 -9.64
N LEU A 185 -3.29 -8.41 -9.53
CA LEU A 185 -3.56 -9.87 -9.47
C LEU A 185 -4.35 -10.22 -8.21
N GLY A 186 -4.01 -9.66 -7.05
CA GLY A 186 -4.75 -9.86 -5.82
C GLY A 186 -6.20 -9.36 -5.92
N ASN A 187 -6.40 -8.17 -6.47
CA ASN A 187 -7.73 -7.63 -6.72
C ASN A 187 -8.57 -8.50 -7.66
N ALA A 188 -7.97 -8.98 -8.76
CA ALA A 188 -8.62 -9.89 -9.68
C ALA A 188 -8.98 -11.24 -9.02
N ALA A 189 -8.08 -11.79 -8.20
CA ALA A 189 -8.30 -13.03 -7.46
C ALA A 189 -9.52 -12.92 -6.52
N ARG A 190 -9.61 -11.82 -5.75
CA ARG A 190 -10.77 -11.55 -4.88
C ARG A 190 -12.06 -11.41 -5.69
N ALA A 191 -12.03 -10.60 -6.75
CA ALA A 191 -13.22 -10.35 -7.58
C ALA A 191 -13.77 -11.64 -8.20
N VAL A 192 -12.89 -12.51 -8.72
CA VAL A 192 -13.28 -13.80 -9.30
C VAL A 192 -13.89 -14.72 -8.23
N ALA A 193 -13.29 -14.79 -7.04
CA ALA A 193 -13.79 -15.64 -5.95
C ALA A 193 -15.18 -15.19 -5.46
N VAL A 194 -15.37 -13.90 -5.26
CA VAL A 194 -16.68 -13.32 -4.87
C VAL A 194 -17.73 -13.55 -5.96
N GLY A 195 -17.38 -13.32 -7.22
CA GLY A 195 -18.29 -13.55 -8.36
C GLY A 195 -18.70 -15.02 -8.47
N LYS A 196 -17.76 -15.95 -8.31
CA LYS A 196 -18.04 -17.39 -8.27
C LYS A 196 -19.00 -17.76 -7.15
N LYS A 197 -18.76 -17.25 -5.94
CA LYS A 197 -19.63 -17.50 -4.78
C LYS A 197 -21.04 -16.98 -5.03
N ALA A 198 -21.18 -15.73 -5.48
CA ALA A 198 -22.48 -15.13 -5.81
C ALA A 198 -23.24 -15.93 -6.88
N PHE A 199 -22.55 -16.41 -7.92
CA PHE A 199 -23.12 -17.25 -8.94
C PHE A 199 -23.66 -18.57 -8.39
N LEU A 200 -22.87 -19.25 -7.55
CA LEU A 200 -23.28 -20.53 -6.95
C LEU A 200 -24.51 -20.34 -6.04
N GLU A 201 -24.53 -19.29 -5.23
CA GLU A 201 -25.70 -18.98 -4.38
C GLU A 201 -26.94 -18.67 -5.20
N ALA A 202 -26.79 -17.92 -6.30
CA ALA A 202 -27.89 -17.65 -7.21
C ALA A 202 -28.43 -18.96 -7.85
N CYS A 203 -27.57 -19.89 -8.23
CA CYS A 203 -27.96 -21.21 -8.75
C CYS A 203 -28.76 -22.03 -7.71
N GLU A 204 -28.29 -22.04 -6.45
CA GLU A 204 -29.01 -22.75 -5.38
C GLU A 204 -30.38 -22.10 -5.11
N HIS A 205 -30.45 -20.78 -5.07
CA HIS A 205 -31.72 -20.06 -4.92
C HIS A 205 -32.70 -20.40 -6.06
N ALA A 206 -32.22 -20.41 -7.31
CA ALA A 206 -33.05 -20.71 -8.48
C ALA A 206 -33.67 -22.13 -8.44
N LYS A 207 -33.02 -23.11 -7.80
CA LYS A 207 -33.55 -24.47 -7.62
C LYS A 207 -34.74 -24.53 -6.66
N THR A 208 -34.82 -23.61 -5.73
CA THR A 208 -35.82 -23.59 -4.65
C THR A 208 -36.95 -22.61 -4.89
N ARG A 209 -36.74 -21.60 -5.74
CA ARG A 209 -37.74 -20.59 -6.08
C ARG A 209 -38.83 -21.19 -6.97
N LYS A 210 -40.09 -20.95 -6.58
CA LYS A 210 -41.28 -21.24 -7.39
C LYS A 210 -41.65 -20.04 -8.26
#